data_5f3d07ba69e1f33abefd36e943cff9ee
#
_entry.id   5f3d07ba69e1f33abefd36e943cff9ee
#
_cell.length_a   1.000
_cell.length_b   1.000
_cell.length_c   1.000
_cell.angle_alpha   90.00
_cell.angle_beta   90.00
_cell.angle_gamma   90.00
#
_symmetry.space_group_name_H-M   'P 1'
#
loop_
_entity.id
_entity.type
_entity.pdbx_description
1 polymer ?
#
loop_
_entity_poly.entity_id
_entity_poly.type
_entity_poly.pdbx_seq_one_letter_code
_entity_poly.pdbx_strand_id
1 'polypeptide(L)'
;LTLVVSPLIALMKDQVDSLVAKGIPAARLDSTLSAEETSKLYQKLEKNSIRLLYVAPERLANEKFRARLAKIPLALLAIDEAHCISEWGHNFRPDYLKLTHFADELKIPRVLCLTATATPRVADDICKHFKIQSQDHHQLTFYRANLDLVVTPIATHDRRDYLLKQLKKSPSQPTIIYTTLQHGAESLASFLKSKGLPVRPYHAGLRSEARSEIQDAFMSGEVPIICATIAFGMGIDKSDIRAIYHYNLPKSLENYTQEIGRAGRDGQQAHCELLACQDDLRTLANFTYGDTPQPDALRSILHILLDQPGEFDISTYELSRAHDIRPLVITTLLTYLELEGFLRATSPFYSTYKISFTRDLEHLLNGFDSTRQSFLRKLFETAKPGYKWLELNPENAAAKIGESKEKIVKTIGYLEDLEDIAVKPSRLRQGYRLLKKPDDLPALTQRVIDLFQRRENSDLQRLQGVVTHALKPSCLYASLLDHFGEEMESCGHCSRCHGHAPPPNLPSSASPDLTDEDFSLIQNLVNLKQPGLRTPRALARFLCGMTSPATTYSWYLPDGARRKQRLISHDAYSLLELHPFESILKICEAQIIH
;
A
#
# COMPACT_ATOMS: atom_id res chain seq x y z
N LEU A 1 17.26 -22.60 9.97
CA LEU A 1 16.91 -21.21 9.71
C LEU A 1 15.41 -21.00 9.91
N THR A 2 15.00 -19.92 10.58
CA THR A 2 13.62 -19.41 10.59
C THR A 2 13.49 -18.32 9.53
N LEU A 3 12.53 -18.48 8.63
CA LEU A 3 12.16 -17.44 7.66
C LEU A 3 11.00 -16.64 8.25
N VAL A 4 11.19 -15.32 8.42
CA VAL A 4 10.15 -14.42 8.93
C VAL A 4 9.67 -13.55 7.78
N VAL A 5 8.38 -13.64 7.46
CA VAL A 5 7.75 -12.80 6.44
C VAL A 5 7.03 -11.66 7.14
N SER A 6 7.40 -10.42 6.84
CA SER A 6 6.77 -9.22 7.38
C SER A 6 6.52 -8.19 6.27
N PRO A 7 5.40 -7.45 6.30
CA PRO A 7 5.00 -6.59 5.18
C PRO A 7 5.71 -5.24 5.14
N LEU A 8 6.56 -4.93 6.13
CA LEU A 8 7.12 -3.59 6.31
C LEU A 8 8.62 -3.59 6.55
N ILE A 9 9.35 -2.94 5.67
CA ILE A 9 10.82 -2.84 5.72
C ILE A 9 11.28 -2.14 7.01
N ALA A 10 10.62 -1.06 7.43
CA ALA A 10 10.98 -0.32 8.64
C ALA A 10 10.84 -1.21 9.89
N LEU A 11 9.72 -1.92 10.03
CA LEU A 11 9.51 -2.87 11.14
C LEU A 11 10.54 -3.98 11.15
N MET A 12 10.85 -4.57 9.98
CA MET A 12 11.90 -5.59 9.88
C MET A 12 13.26 -5.07 10.35
N LYS A 13 13.60 -3.82 10.02
CA LYS A 13 14.84 -3.20 10.47
C LYS A 13 14.89 -3.12 11.99
N ASP A 14 13.88 -2.54 12.62
CA ASP A 14 13.84 -2.32 14.06
C ASP A 14 13.86 -3.65 14.82
N GLN A 15 13.13 -4.66 14.34
CA GLN A 15 13.14 -6.01 14.94
C GLN A 15 14.51 -6.67 14.81
N VAL A 16 15.15 -6.62 13.65
CA VAL A 16 16.48 -7.21 13.43
C VAL A 16 17.53 -6.50 14.28
N ASP A 17 17.52 -5.18 14.32
CA ASP A 17 18.46 -4.40 15.12
C ASP A 17 18.32 -4.74 16.63
N SER A 18 17.09 -4.88 17.13
CA SER A 18 16.81 -5.30 18.51
C SER A 18 17.29 -6.72 18.80
N LEU A 19 17.08 -7.66 17.87
CA LEU A 19 17.53 -9.05 18.03
C LEU A 19 19.06 -9.14 18.04
N VAL A 20 19.71 -8.44 17.12
CA VAL A 20 21.19 -8.40 17.04
C VAL A 20 21.79 -7.79 18.31
N ALA A 21 21.19 -6.71 18.84
CA ALA A 21 21.60 -6.10 20.11
C ALA A 21 21.49 -7.08 21.31
N LYS A 22 20.56 -8.03 21.23
CA LYS A 22 20.41 -9.12 22.23
C LYS A 22 21.29 -10.33 21.94
N GLY A 23 22.19 -10.27 20.96
CA GLY A 23 23.09 -11.38 20.58
C GLY A 23 22.43 -12.49 19.76
N ILE A 24 21.21 -12.27 19.23
CA ILE A 24 20.50 -13.24 18.39
C ILE A 24 20.91 -13.02 16.92
N PRO A 25 21.44 -14.04 16.22
CA PRO A 25 21.86 -13.91 14.82
C PRO A 25 20.65 -13.74 13.89
N ALA A 26 20.24 -12.50 13.65
CA ALA A 26 19.17 -12.14 12.75
C ALA A 26 19.69 -11.28 11.59
N ALA A 27 19.00 -11.33 10.46
CA ALA A 27 19.28 -10.48 9.33
C ALA A 27 17.98 -10.17 8.55
N ARG A 28 18.00 -9.13 7.72
CA ARG A 28 16.92 -8.81 6.80
C ARG A 28 17.40 -8.79 5.37
N LEU A 29 16.51 -9.12 4.44
CA LEU A 29 16.76 -9.02 3.01
C LEU A 29 15.63 -8.23 2.37
N ASP A 30 15.89 -6.96 2.09
CA ASP A 30 14.95 -6.04 1.48
C ASP A 30 15.58 -5.21 0.34
N SER A 31 14.83 -4.28 -0.22
CA SER A 31 15.25 -3.47 -1.37
C SER A 31 16.22 -2.34 -1.01
N THR A 32 16.52 -2.10 0.26
CA THR A 32 17.42 -1.02 0.70
C THR A 32 18.87 -1.49 0.80
N LEU A 33 19.11 -2.81 0.76
CA LEU A 33 20.47 -3.37 0.82
C LEU A 33 21.20 -3.16 -0.50
N SER A 34 22.47 -2.78 -0.42
CA SER A 34 23.38 -2.75 -1.55
C SER A 34 23.68 -4.17 -2.09
N ALA A 35 24.26 -4.23 -3.29
CA ALA A 35 24.68 -5.51 -3.87
C ALA A 35 25.73 -6.22 -3.00
N GLU A 36 26.68 -5.45 -2.43
CA GLU A 36 27.71 -5.97 -1.54
C GLU A 36 27.14 -6.52 -0.23
N GLU A 37 26.23 -5.78 0.44
CA GLU A 37 25.54 -6.24 1.64
C GLU A 37 24.72 -7.50 1.39
N THR A 38 24.03 -7.54 0.24
CA THR A 38 23.27 -8.72 -0.20
C THR A 38 24.19 -9.92 -0.40
N SER A 39 25.36 -9.75 -1.02
CA SER A 39 26.34 -10.82 -1.21
C SER A 39 26.88 -11.35 0.11
N LYS A 40 27.27 -10.45 1.03
CA LYS A 40 27.70 -10.80 2.39
C LYS A 40 26.62 -11.56 3.17
N LEU A 41 25.37 -11.16 3.00
CA LEU A 41 24.23 -11.85 3.62
C LEU A 41 24.10 -13.29 3.11
N TYR A 42 24.18 -13.51 1.79
CA TYR A 42 24.11 -14.87 1.25
C TYR A 42 25.26 -15.76 1.73
N GLN A 43 26.48 -15.24 1.84
CA GLN A 43 27.61 -15.97 2.40
C GLN A 43 27.36 -16.37 3.88
N LYS A 44 26.74 -15.48 4.67
CA LYS A 44 26.36 -15.78 6.07
C LYS A 44 25.26 -16.85 6.13
N LEU A 45 24.30 -16.84 5.21
CA LEU A 45 23.26 -17.86 5.11
C LEU A 45 23.84 -19.23 4.76
N GLU A 46 24.74 -19.30 3.77
CA GLU A 46 25.43 -20.55 3.37
C GLU A 46 26.27 -21.14 4.51
N LYS A 47 26.86 -20.28 5.36
CA LYS A 47 27.63 -20.68 6.53
C LYS A 47 26.75 -21.01 7.78
N ASN A 48 25.42 -21.00 7.64
CA ASN A 48 24.46 -21.19 8.74
C ASN A 48 24.69 -20.26 9.96
N SER A 49 25.26 -19.08 9.73
CA SER A 49 25.53 -18.11 10.80
C SER A 49 24.35 -17.20 11.13
N ILE A 50 23.23 -17.33 10.41
CA ILE A 50 21.97 -16.61 10.65
C ILE A 50 20.91 -17.59 11.13
N ARG A 51 20.14 -17.20 12.16
CA ARG A 51 19.03 -18.00 12.71
C ARG A 51 17.68 -17.50 12.27
N LEU A 52 17.50 -16.18 12.13
CA LEU A 52 16.27 -15.54 11.65
C LEU A 52 16.59 -14.69 10.43
N LEU A 53 15.87 -14.95 9.33
CA LEU A 53 15.92 -14.14 8.12
C LEU A 53 14.57 -13.46 7.89
N TYR A 54 14.55 -12.14 7.98
CA TYR A 54 13.38 -11.33 7.69
C TYR A 54 13.32 -10.97 6.20
N VAL A 55 12.16 -11.16 5.59
CA VAL A 55 11.93 -10.85 4.16
C VAL A 55 10.54 -10.26 3.96
N ALA A 56 10.41 -9.41 2.94
CA ALA A 56 9.10 -8.99 2.45
C ALA A 56 8.46 -10.12 1.60
N PRO A 57 7.13 -10.28 1.60
CA PRO A 57 6.45 -11.36 0.89
C PRO A 57 6.76 -11.36 -0.61
N GLU A 58 6.90 -10.18 -1.23
CA GLU A 58 7.22 -10.01 -2.64
C GLU A 58 8.60 -10.60 -3.01
N ARG A 59 9.49 -10.73 -2.03
CA ARG A 59 10.81 -11.33 -2.25
C ARG A 59 10.72 -12.81 -2.59
N LEU A 60 9.71 -13.50 -2.07
CA LEU A 60 9.45 -14.91 -2.36
C LEU A 60 8.93 -15.13 -3.79
N ALA A 61 8.45 -14.12 -4.49
CA ALA A 61 8.16 -14.19 -5.92
C ALA A 61 9.43 -14.35 -6.77
N ASN A 62 10.63 -14.00 -6.25
CA ASN A 62 11.89 -14.11 -6.97
C ASN A 62 12.39 -15.58 -7.01
N GLU A 63 12.39 -16.17 -8.20
CA GLU A 63 12.77 -17.57 -8.44
C GLU A 63 14.21 -17.87 -7.98
N LYS A 64 15.16 -16.97 -8.26
CA LYS A 64 16.57 -17.13 -7.84
C LYS A 64 16.72 -17.16 -6.32
N PHE A 65 15.93 -16.36 -5.63
CA PHE A 65 15.91 -16.34 -4.16
C PHE A 65 15.34 -17.65 -3.61
N ARG A 66 14.22 -18.14 -4.15
CA ARG A 66 13.65 -19.44 -3.74
C ARG A 66 14.61 -20.58 -3.99
N ALA A 67 15.26 -20.62 -5.16
CA ALA A 67 16.26 -21.66 -5.49
C ALA A 67 17.45 -21.66 -4.51
N ARG A 68 17.82 -20.52 -3.95
CA ARG A 68 18.84 -20.45 -2.89
C ARG A 68 18.29 -20.93 -1.54
N LEU A 69 17.09 -20.52 -1.16
CA LEU A 69 16.45 -20.96 0.08
C LEU A 69 16.23 -22.48 0.10
N ALA A 70 15.90 -23.09 -1.05
CA ALA A 70 15.73 -24.54 -1.17
C ALA A 70 17.00 -25.36 -0.83
N LYS A 71 18.19 -24.73 -0.83
CA LYS A 71 19.45 -25.35 -0.42
C LYS A 71 19.74 -25.24 1.07
N ILE A 72 18.94 -24.49 1.81
CA ILE A 72 19.13 -24.20 3.24
C ILE A 72 18.02 -24.89 4.03
N PRO A 73 18.33 -25.65 5.09
CA PRO A 73 17.29 -26.28 5.90
C PRO A 73 16.48 -25.20 6.64
N LEU A 74 15.22 -25.04 6.22
CA LEU A 74 14.25 -24.16 6.87
C LEU A 74 13.50 -24.95 7.95
N ALA A 75 13.49 -24.45 9.18
CA ALA A 75 12.84 -25.11 10.31
C ALA A 75 11.44 -24.54 10.60
N LEU A 76 11.24 -23.26 10.26
CA LEU A 76 10.01 -22.53 10.57
C LEU A 76 9.79 -21.41 9.55
N LEU A 77 8.56 -21.24 9.11
CA LEU A 77 8.05 -20.05 8.45
C LEU A 77 7.21 -19.27 9.45
N ALA A 78 7.66 -18.10 9.88
CA ALA A 78 6.88 -17.19 10.70
C ALA A 78 6.28 -16.09 9.80
N ILE A 79 4.98 -15.91 9.88
CA ILE A 79 4.21 -14.95 9.07
C ILE A 79 3.66 -13.89 10.01
N ASP A 80 4.25 -12.72 9.95
CA ASP A 80 3.79 -11.53 10.66
C ASP A 80 2.64 -10.88 9.89
N GLU A 81 1.72 -10.22 10.61
CA GLU A 81 0.50 -9.63 10.05
C GLU A 81 -0.28 -10.62 9.16
N ALA A 82 -0.44 -11.86 9.65
CA ALA A 82 -1.04 -12.95 8.90
C ALA A 82 -2.47 -12.66 8.40
N HIS A 83 -3.16 -11.68 8.99
CA HIS A 83 -4.46 -11.20 8.50
C HIS A 83 -4.42 -10.69 7.05
N CYS A 84 -3.24 -10.34 6.54
CA CYS A 84 -3.04 -9.94 5.15
C CYS A 84 -3.35 -11.05 4.14
N ILE A 85 -3.44 -12.32 4.56
CA ILE A 85 -3.79 -13.44 3.68
C ILE A 85 -5.27 -13.47 3.34
N SER A 86 -6.12 -13.01 4.22
CA SER A 86 -7.57 -13.08 4.03
C SER A 86 -8.08 -11.92 3.19
N GLU A 87 -8.87 -12.24 2.16
CA GLU A 87 -9.61 -11.23 1.37
C GLU A 87 -10.61 -10.44 2.23
N TRP A 88 -10.98 -11.00 3.36
CA TRP A 88 -11.82 -10.38 4.39
C TRP A 88 -10.99 -9.58 5.42
N GLY A 89 -9.67 -9.58 5.32
CA GLY A 89 -8.77 -8.78 6.14
C GLY A 89 -8.75 -7.31 5.70
N HIS A 90 -8.58 -6.41 6.64
CA HIS A 90 -8.57 -4.95 6.41
C HIS A 90 -7.35 -4.45 5.61
N ASN A 91 -6.28 -5.23 5.54
CA ASN A 91 -5.02 -4.95 4.84
C ASN A 91 -4.63 -6.09 3.90
N PHE A 92 -5.59 -6.63 3.15
CA PHE A 92 -5.34 -7.72 2.22
C PHE A 92 -4.17 -7.42 1.28
N ARG A 93 -3.22 -8.37 1.22
CA ARG A 93 -2.05 -8.33 0.34
C ARG A 93 -1.99 -9.62 -0.49
N PRO A 94 -2.18 -9.53 -1.80
CA PRO A 94 -2.21 -10.72 -2.66
C PRO A 94 -0.99 -11.63 -2.53
N ASP A 95 0.20 -11.06 -2.31
CA ASP A 95 1.42 -11.85 -2.15
C ASP A 95 1.42 -12.78 -0.93
N TYR A 96 0.59 -12.48 0.10
CA TYR A 96 0.43 -13.36 1.26
C TYR A 96 -0.29 -14.68 0.91
N LEU A 97 -1.19 -14.67 -0.06
CA LEU A 97 -1.85 -15.88 -0.55
C LEU A 97 -0.85 -16.89 -1.14
N LYS A 98 0.28 -16.41 -1.68
CA LYS A 98 1.33 -17.26 -2.26
C LYS A 98 2.18 -17.96 -1.19
N LEU A 99 2.13 -17.51 0.06
CA LEU A 99 2.99 -18.04 1.15
C LEU A 99 2.74 -19.52 1.43
N THR A 100 1.50 -19.99 1.27
CA THR A 100 1.15 -21.42 1.37
C THR A 100 1.90 -22.25 0.33
N HIS A 101 1.87 -21.81 -0.93
CA HIS A 101 2.61 -22.48 -2.00
C HIS A 101 4.13 -22.50 -1.76
N PHE A 102 4.66 -21.40 -1.24
CA PHE A 102 6.09 -21.33 -0.91
C PHE A 102 6.45 -22.24 0.28
N ALA A 103 5.59 -22.35 1.27
CA ALA A 103 5.78 -23.29 2.39
C ALA A 103 5.85 -24.74 1.89
N ASP A 104 4.93 -25.11 0.99
CA ASP A 104 4.89 -26.45 0.38
C ASP A 104 6.09 -26.69 -0.56
N GLU A 105 6.42 -25.73 -1.45
CA GLU A 105 7.55 -25.81 -2.39
C GLU A 105 8.89 -25.97 -1.66
N LEU A 106 9.11 -25.20 -0.59
CA LEU A 106 10.31 -25.21 0.22
C LEU A 106 10.29 -26.31 1.32
N LYS A 107 9.22 -27.10 1.39
CA LYS A 107 9.03 -28.20 2.35
C LYS A 107 9.28 -27.76 3.80
N ILE A 108 8.75 -26.59 4.18
CA ILE A 108 8.93 -26.03 5.52
C ILE A 108 8.06 -26.81 6.52
N PRO A 109 8.64 -27.43 7.55
CA PRO A 109 7.91 -28.38 8.40
C PRO A 109 6.92 -27.72 9.36
N ARG A 110 7.07 -26.42 9.65
CA ARG A 110 6.23 -25.68 10.62
C ARG A 110 5.94 -24.29 10.12
N VAL A 111 4.70 -23.83 10.35
CA VAL A 111 4.26 -22.46 10.07
C VAL A 111 3.72 -21.84 11.35
N LEU A 112 4.11 -20.60 11.62
CA LEU A 112 3.60 -19.77 12.71
C LEU A 112 2.98 -18.51 12.10
N CYS A 113 1.67 -18.36 12.26
CA CYS A 113 0.94 -17.18 11.83
C CYS A 113 0.66 -16.26 13.03
N LEU A 114 1.04 -14.99 12.92
CA LEU A 114 0.89 -14.00 13.97
C LEU A 114 0.10 -12.81 13.44
N THR A 115 -0.89 -12.37 14.19
CA THR A 115 -1.64 -11.14 13.90
C THR A 115 -2.25 -10.56 15.18
N ALA A 116 -2.37 -9.23 15.22
CA ALA A 116 -2.99 -8.51 16.32
C ALA A 116 -4.48 -8.18 16.05
N THR A 117 -5.02 -8.46 14.86
CA THR A 117 -6.32 -7.93 14.42
C THR A 117 -7.03 -8.91 13.48
N ALA A 118 -7.34 -10.12 13.96
CA ALA A 118 -8.12 -11.10 13.21
C ALA A 118 -9.54 -11.21 13.75
N THR A 119 -10.54 -10.98 12.89
CA THR A 119 -11.91 -11.37 13.17
C THR A 119 -12.04 -12.90 13.11
N PRO A 120 -13.09 -13.55 13.65
CA PRO A 120 -13.27 -14.99 13.57
C PRO A 120 -13.15 -15.53 12.14
N ARG A 121 -13.74 -14.84 11.18
CA ARG A 121 -13.65 -15.18 9.76
C ARG A 121 -12.23 -15.14 9.21
N VAL A 122 -11.46 -14.12 9.58
CA VAL A 122 -10.06 -13.99 9.16
C VAL A 122 -9.20 -15.07 9.81
N ALA A 123 -9.43 -15.38 11.08
CA ALA A 123 -8.75 -16.46 11.79
C ALA A 123 -9.02 -17.83 11.13
N ASP A 124 -10.28 -18.11 10.79
CA ASP A 124 -10.67 -19.31 10.07
C ASP A 124 -9.98 -19.41 8.70
N ASP A 125 -9.89 -18.31 7.95
CA ASP A 125 -9.20 -18.28 6.67
C ASP A 125 -7.70 -18.59 6.83
N ILE A 126 -7.04 -18.00 7.81
CA ILE A 126 -5.63 -18.29 8.12
C ILE A 126 -5.46 -19.78 8.44
N CYS A 127 -6.30 -20.32 9.34
CA CYS A 127 -6.25 -21.72 9.72
C CYS A 127 -6.46 -22.66 8.52
N LYS A 128 -7.42 -22.37 7.65
CA LYS A 128 -7.68 -23.14 6.43
C LYS A 128 -6.50 -23.11 5.47
N HIS A 129 -5.96 -21.93 5.19
CA HIS A 129 -4.86 -21.76 4.25
C HIS A 129 -3.60 -22.52 4.69
N PHE A 130 -3.24 -22.48 5.97
CA PHE A 130 -2.04 -23.13 6.50
C PHE A 130 -2.32 -24.48 7.15
N LYS A 131 -3.55 -25.01 7.07
CA LYS A 131 -3.96 -26.29 7.65
C LYS A 131 -3.70 -26.36 9.17
N ILE A 132 -3.87 -25.21 9.86
CA ILE A 132 -3.71 -25.12 11.33
C ILE A 132 -4.93 -25.77 11.99
N GLN A 133 -4.67 -26.67 12.94
CA GLN A 133 -5.74 -27.35 13.67
C GLN A 133 -6.30 -26.42 14.75
N SER A 134 -7.57 -26.64 15.15
CA SER A 134 -8.22 -25.78 16.15
C SER A 134 -7.47 -25.74 17.50
N GLN A 135 -6.82 -26.82 17.88
CA GLN A 135 -6.00 -26.91 19.10
C GLN A 135 -4.73 -26.06 19.05
N ASP A 136 -4.26 -25.72 17.84
CA ASP A 136 -3.05 -24.90 17.59
C ASP A 136 -3.41 -23.43 17.32
N HIS A 137 -4.70 -23.08 17.34
CA HIS A 137 -5.19 -21.71 17.25
C HIS A 137 -5.32 -21.13 18.65
N HIS A 138 -4.55 -20.09 18.92
CA HIS A 138 -4.54 -19.38 20.20
C HIS A 138 -4.95 -17.93 20.01
N GLN A 139 -6.03 -17.52 20.66
CA GLN A 139 -6.50 -16.13 20.68
C GLN A 139 -6.39 -15.59 22.10
N LEU A 140 -5.75 -14.43 22.24
CA LEU A 140 -5.75 -13.64 23.47
C LEU A 140 -6.81 -12.55 23.36
N THR A 141 -7.27 -12.06 24.51
CA THR A 141 -8.28 -11.00 24.55
C THR A 141 -7.76 -9.71 23.93
N PHE A 142 -8.64 -9.01 23.21
CA PHE A 142 -8.42 -7.66 22.71
C PHE A 142 -8.71 -6.59 23.77
N TYR A 143 -9.24 -6.96 24.90
CA TYR A 143 -9.55 -6.03 25.99
C TYR A 143 -8.30 -5.45 26.63
N ARG A 144 -8.28 -4.15 26.76
CA ARG A 144 -7.20 -3.38 27.40
C ARG A 144 -7.81 -2.46 28.47
N ALA A 145 -7.79 -2.90 29.74
CA ALA A 145 -8.42 -2.19 30.86
C ALA A 145 -7.84 -0.78 31.13
N ASN A 146 -6.63 -0.51 30.64
CA ASN A 146 -5.95 0.77 30.78
C ASN A 146 -6.22 1.77 29.65
N LEU A 147 -7.06 1.41 28.66
CA LEU A 147 -7.43 2.35 27.59
C LEU A 147 -8.85 2.88 27.84
N ASP A 148 -8.99 4.18 27.95
CA ASP A 148 -10.28 4.86 28.06
C ASP A 148 -10.80 5.20 26.67
N LEU A 149 -11.86 4.50 26.24
CA LEU A 149 -12.46 4.69 24.91
C LEU A 149 -13.57 5.74 24.97
N VAL A 150 -13.39 6.79 24.18
CA VAL A 150 -14.35 7.90 24.05
C VAL A 150 -14.76 8.05 22.59
N VAL A 151 -16.06 8.22 22.35
CA VAL A 151 -16.59 8.64 21.06
C VAL A 151 -17.28 9.97 21.21
N THR A 152 -16.78 10.97 20.51
CA THR A 152 -17.30 12.34 20.49
C THR A 152 -17.87 12.63 19.10
N PRO A 153 -19.19 12.59 18.93
CA PRO A 153 -19.86 13.04 17.71
C PRO A 153 -19.67 14.56 17.55
N ILE A 154 -19.00 14.96 16.46
CA ILE A 154 -18.63 16.37 16.28
C ILE A 154 -18.59 16.74 14.79
N ALA A 155 -19.13 17.93 14.46
CA ALA A 155 -19.11 18.42 13.09
C ALA A 155 -17.69 18.77 12.63
N THR A 156 -17.44 18.66 11.32
CA THR A 156 -16.11 18.86 10.72
C THR A 156 -15.51 20.22 11.07
N HIS A 157 -16.33 21.29 11.10
CA HIS A 157 -15.86 22.65 11.37
C HIS A 157 -15.45 22.88 12.84
N ASP A 158 -15.99 22.11 13.80
CA ASP A 158 -15.70 22.27 15.23
C ASP A 158 -14.51 21.44 15.70
N ARG A 159 -14.09 20.43 14.92
CA ARG A 159 -13.05 19.48 15.32
C ARG A 159 -11.72 20.12 15.70
N ARG A 160 -11.28 21.15 14.95
CA ARG A 160 -9.97 21.78 15.17
C ARG A 160 -9.91 22.46 16.54
N ASP A 161 -10.93 23.22 16.87
CA ASP A 161 -10.99 23.98 18.13
C ASP A 161 -11.22 23.04 19.32
N TYR A 162 -12.05 22.02 19.15
CA TYR A 162 -12.24 20.98 20.14
C TYR A 162 -10.91 20.26 20.46
N LEU A 163 -10.23 19.74 19.45
CA LEU A 163 -8.96 19.05 19.61
C LEU A 163 -7.89 19.94 20.25
N LEU A 164 -7.77 21.20 19.80
CA LEU A 164 -6.87 22.18 20.40
C LEU A 164 -7.13 22.36 21.89
N LYS A 165 -8.40 22.44 22.30
CA LYS A 165 -8.80 22.56 23.70
C LYS A 165 -8.40 21.33 24.52
N GLN A 166 -8.53 20.12 23.96
CA GLN A 166 -8.11 18.89 24.62
C GLN A 166 -6.58 18.84 24.78
N LEU A 167 -5.82 19.09 23.70
CA LEU A 167 -4.36 19.03 23.71
C LEU A 167 -3.72 20.07 24.63
N LYS A 168 -4.33 21.24 24.80
CA LYS A 168 -3.86 22.28 25.75
C LYS A 168 -3.94 21.86 27.21
N LYS A 169 -4.72 20.85 27.57
CA LYS A 169 -4.77 20.33 28.95
C LYS A 169 -3.47 19.60 29.33
N SER A 170 -2.77 19.00 28.34
CA SER A 170 -1.55 18.23 28.55
C SER A 170 -0.62 18.32 27.33
N PRO A 171 -0.03 19.49 27.04
CA PRO A 171 0.67 19.77 25.78
C PRO A 171 1.96 18.96 25.58
N SER A 172 2.54 18.43 26.65
CA SER A 172 3.77 17.62 26.60
C SER A 172 3.51 16.10 26.62
N GLN A 173 2.24 15.70 26.60
CA GLN A 173 1.85 14.30 26.68
C GLN A 173 2.08 13.60 25.32
N PRO A 174 2.77 12.44 25.28
CA PRO A 174 2.95 11.70 24.04
C PRO A 174 1.60 11.33 23.40
N THR A 175 1.32 11.93 22.24
CA THR A 175 0.01 11.90 21.59
C THR A 175 0.15 11.63 20.10
N ILE A 176 -0.68 10.73 19.55
CA ILE A 176 -0.84 10.52 18.12
C ILE A 176 -2.23 10.98 17.69
N ILE A 177 -2.30 11.76 16.62
CA ILE A 177 -3.54 12.22 16.01
C ILE A 177 -3.64 11.63 14.61
N TYR A 178 -4.56 10.70 14.40
CA TYR A 178 -4.77 10.06 13.11
C TYR A 178 -5.69 10.86 12.20
N THR A 179 -5.23 11.09 10.98
CA THR A 179 -5.99 11.73 9.89
C THR A 179 -6.03 10.82 8.67
N THR A 180 -7.07 10.95 7.85
CA THR A 180 -7.22 10.12 6.64
C THR A 180 -6.26 10.54 5.53
N LEU A 181 -6.04 11.84 5.32
CA LEU A 181 -5.31 12.40 4.18
C LEU A 181 -3.97 13.02 4.59
N GLN A 182 -2.98 12.96 3.70
CA GLN A 182 -1.66 13.54 3.92
C GLN A 182 -1.73 15.05 4.16
N HIS A 183 -2.44 15.78 3.27
CA HIS A 183 -2.62 17.22 3.44
C HIS A 183 -3.43 17.57 4.72
N GLY A 184 -4.32 16.66 5.17
CA GLY A 184 -5.01 16.79 6.44
C GLY A 184 -4.04 16.77 7.63
N ALA A 185 -3.07 15.83 7.62
CA ALA A 185 -2.02 15.77 8.64
C ALA A 185 -1.15 17.04 8.65
N GLU A 186 -0.74 17.52 7.47
CA GLU A 186 0.07 18.74 7.34
C GLU A 186 -0.70 20.00 7.79
N SER A 187 -1.94 20.16 7.33
CA SER A 187 -2.81 21.30 7.66
C SER A 187 -3.13 21.36 9.17
N LEU A 188 -3.47 20.21 9.76
CA LEU A 188 -3.76 20.11 11.19
C LEU A 188 -2.51 20.39 12.03
N ALA A 189 -1.36 19.81 11.66
CA ALA A 189 -0.10 20.07 12.36
C ALA A 189 0.29 21.56 12.27
N SER A 190 0.16 22.19 11.11
CA SER A 190 0.41 23.62 10.92
C SER A 190 -0.50 24.49 11.77
N PHE A 191 -1.79 24.18 11.84
CA PHE A 191 -2.74 24.87 12.71
C PHE A 191 -2.36 24.74 14.18
N LEU A 192 -2.10 23.52 14.67
CA LEU A 192 -1.74 23.29 16.08
C LEU A 192 -0.42 23.95 16.45
N LYS A 193 0.57 23.92 15.54
CA LYS A 193 1.86 24.60 15.70
C LYS A 193 1.67 26.12 15.80
N SER A 194 0.79 26.72 15.00
CA SER A 194 0.47 28.16 15.07
C SER A 194 -0.17 28.56 16.40
N LYS A 195 -0.75 27.58 17.13
CA LYS A 195 -1.32 27.76 18.47
C LYS A 195 -0.36 27.41 19.60
N GLY A 196 0.94 27.23 19.29
CA GLY A 196 2.03 27.03 20.24
C GLY A 196 2.22 25.57 20.71
N LEU A 197 1.63 24.59 20.05
CA LEU A 197 1.84 23.18 20.40
C LEU A 197 3.06 22.59 19.65
N PRO A 198 3.89 21.76 20.33
CA PRO A 198 5.05 21.08 19.71
C PRO A 198 4.59 19.85 18.91
N VAL A 199 4.25 20.05 17.64
CA VAL A 199 3.65 19.04 16.77
C VAL A 199 4.40 18.93 15.43
N ARG A 200 4.50 17.71 14.90
CA ARG A 200 5.03 17.43 13.55
C ARG A 200 4.03 16.57 12.74
N PRO A 201 3.91 16.78 11.42
CA PRO A 201 3.15 15.89 10.56
C PRO A 201 3.97 14.65 10.19
N TYR A 202 3.30 13.49 9.97
CA TYR A 202 3.94 12.28 9.48
C TYR A 202 3.03 11.53 8.49
N HIS A 203 3.53 11.27 7.28
CA HIS A 203 2.81 10.50 6.25
C HIS A 203 3.78 9.92 5.20
N ALA A 204 3.29 8.98 4.39
CA ALA A 204 4.10 8.28 3.39
C ALA A 204 4.66 9.18 2.27
N GLY A 205 4.09 10.37 2.05
CA GLY A 205 4.56 11.35 1.08
C GLY A 205 5.83 12.11 1.50
N LEU A 206 6.22 12.04 2.78
CA LEU A 206 7.48 12.62 3.25
C LEU A 206 8.69 11.79 2.78
N ARG A 207 9.83 12.46 2.58
CA ARG A 207 11.10 11.78 2.28
C ARG A 207 11.51 10.85 3.42
N SER A 208 12.23 9.78 3.10
CA SER A 208 12.62 8.73 4.06
C SER A 208 13.38 9.30 5.25
N GLU A 209 14.33 10.22 4.98
CA GLU A 209 15.16 10.87 6.00
C GLU A 209 14.30 11.68 6.97
N ALA A 210 13.35 12.48 6.44
CA ALA A 210 12.44 13.28 7.25
C ALA A 210 11.53 12.40 8.12
N ARG A 211 11.09 11.24 7.59
CA ARG A 211 10.30 10.28 8.36
C ARG A 211 11.08 9.70 9.52
N SER A 212 12.35 9.32 9.29
CA SER A 212 13.22 8.80 10.35
C SER A 212 13.45 9.87 11.43
N GLU A 213 13.81 11.09 11.04
CA GLU A 213 14.02 12.23 11.97
C GLU A 213 12.80 12.49 12.87
N ILE A 214 11.58 12.51 12.28
CA ILE A 214 10.36 12.76 13.04
C ILE A 214 10.07 11.59 13.98
N GLN A 215 10.28 10.36 13.54
CA GLN A 215 10.10 9.18 14.36
C GLN A 215 11.05 9.19 15.55
N ASP A 216 12.33 9.46 15.33
CA ASP A 216 13.35 9.53 16.38
C ASP A 216 13.04 10.63 17.41
N ALA A 217 12.62 11.82 16.93
CA ALA A 217 12.20 12.92 17.79
C ALA A 217 10.95 12.59 18.65
N PHE A 218 10.00 11.81 18.10
CA PHE A 218 8.85 11.34 18.87
C PHE A 218 9.26 10.25 19.87
N MET A 219 10.11 9.32 19.49
CA MET A 219 10.59 8.24 20.36
C MET A 219 11.40 8.80 21.54
N SER A 220 12.24 9.80 21.32
CA SER A 220 13.01 10.49 22.38
C SER A 220 12.16 11.41 23.26
N GLY A 221 10.94 11.79 22.83
CA GLY A 221 10.08 12.74 23.54
C GLY A 221 10.35 14.20 23.21
N GLU A 222 11.27 14.53 22.30
CA GLU A 222 11.52 15.90 21.82
C GLU A 222 10.28 16.50 21.17
N VAL A 223 9.54 15.68 20.40
CA VAL A 223 8.26 16.04 19.78
C VAL A 223 7.18 15.17 20.37
N PRO A 224 6.37 15.67 21.32
CA PRO A 224 5.36 14.86 22.00
C PRO A 224 4.10 14.61 21.16
N ILE A 225 3.80 15.41 20.14
CA ILE A 225 2.55 15.31 19.36
C ILE A 225 2.85 15.07 17.89
N ILE A 226 2.23 14.02 17.33
CA ILE A 226 2.31 13.70 15.91
C ILE A 226 0.91 13.74 15.29
N CYS A 227 0.75 14.51 14.19
CA CYS A 227 -0.41 14.40 13.30
C CYS A 227 -0.05 13.47 12.16
N ALA A 228 -0.70 12.33 12.05
CA ALA A 228 -0.27 11.28 11.13
C ALA A 228 -1.41 10.65 10.32
N THR A 229 -1.06 10.14 9.15
CA THR A 229 -1.85 9.08 8.51
C THR A 229 -1.48 7.71 9.09
N ILE A 230 -2.18 6.66 8.67
CA ILE A 230 -1.86 5.26 9.05
C ILE A 230 -0.40 4.84 8.78
N ALA A 231 0.35 5.66 8.02
CA ALA A 231 1.78 5.42 7.78
C ALA A 231 2.63 5.54 9.06
N PHE A 232 2.16 6.29 10.08
CA PHE A 232 2.76 6.35 11.41
C PHE A 232 2.07 5.34 12.31
N GLY A 233 2.57 4.13 12.28
CA GLY A 233 1.86 3.10 13.01
C GLY A 233 2.72 1.85 13.16
N MET A 234 2.70 0.98 12.17
CA MET A 234 3.45 -0.27 12.23
C MET A 234 4.94 0.00 12.46
N GLY A 235 5.52 -0.59 13.52
CA GLY A 235 6.91 -0.36 13.92
C GLY A 235 7.13 0.70 15.00
N ILE A 236 6.11 1.44 15.43
CA ILE A 236 6.24 2.36 16.57
C ILE A 236 6.08 1.57 17.87
N ASP A 237 7.17 1.43 18.60
CA ASP A 237 7.21 0.72 19.89
C ASP A 237 7.54 1.68 21.06
N LYS A 238 6.76 2.78 21.14
CA LYS A 238 6.81 3.71 22.27
C LYS A 238 5.77 3.28 23.30
N SER A 239 6.24 2.90 24.50
CA SER A 239 5.37 2.33 25.53
C SER A 239 4.47 3.35 26.23
N ASP A 240 4.90 4.61 26.29
CA ASP A 240 4.30 5.69 27.09
C ASP A 240 3.39 6.62 26.31
N ILE A 241 2.78 6.19 25.20
CA ILE A 241 1.76 6.98 24.48
C ILE A 241 0.52 7.10 25.37
N ARG A 242 0.15 8.34 25.70
CA ARG A 242 -0.94 8.64 26.66
C ARG A 242 -2.23 9.03 26.00
N ALA A 243 -2.21 9.50 24.73
CA ALA A 243 -3.44 9.82 24.03
C ALA A 243 -3.38 9.43 22.55
N ILE A 244 -4.49 8.93 22.04
CA ILE A 244 -4.71 8.72 20.61
C ILE A 244 -6.03 9.40 20.24
N TYR A 245 -5.96 10.30 19.28
CA TYR A 245 -7.13 10.94 18.70
C TYR A 245 -7.31 10.49 17.27
N HIS A 246 -8.48 9.97 16.94
CA HIS A 246 -8.91 9.81 15.57
C HIS A 246 -9.63 11.08 15.13
N TYR A 247 -8.90 11.95 14.42
CA TYR A 247 -9.46 13.19 13.88
C TYR A 247 -10.48 12.92 12.77
N ASN A 248 -10.29 11.86 12.00
CA ASN A 248 -11.23 11.30 11.04
C ASN A 248 -11.58 9.86 11.43
N LEU A 249 -12.71 9.35 10.91
CA LEU A 249 -13.06 7.94 11.06
C LEU A 249 -11.96 7.03 10.50
N PRO A 250 -11.61 5.93 11.18
CA PRO A 250 -10.73 4.90 10.64
C PRO A 250 -11.45 4.11 9.54
N LYS A 251 -10.70 3.38 8.70
CA LYS A 251 -11.26 2.59 7.59
C LYS A 251 -12.08 1.39 8.06
N SER A 252 -11.79 0.88 9.25
CA SER A 252 -12.44 -0.29 9.83
C SER A 252 -12.18 -0.38 11.33
N LEU A 253 -12.89 -1.26 12.03
CA LEU A 253 -12.68 -1.50 13.46
C LEU A 253 -11.34 -2.19 13.73
N GLU A 254 -10.84 -2.97 12.81
CA GLU A 254 -9.51 -3.58 12.90
C GLU A 254 -8.41 -2.51 12.85
N ASN A 255 -8.51 -1.54 11.93
CA ASN A 255 -7.60 -0.39 11.91
C ASN A 255 -7.70 0.41 13.20
N TYR A 256 -8.92 0.70 13.66
CA TYR A 256 -9.15 1.39 14.92
C TYR A 256 -8.46 0.68 16.09
N THR A 257 -8.67 -0.63 16.22
CA THR A 257 -8.07 -1.46 17.29
C THR A 257 -6.54 -1.46 17.21
N GLN A 258 -5.98 -1.61 16.01
CA GLN A 258 -4.53 -1.59 15.80
C GLN A 258 -3.91 -0.22 16.15
N GLU A 259 -4.63 0.85 15.88
CA GLU A 259 -4.20 2.22 16.15
C GLU A 259 -4.28 2.55 17.65
N ILE A 260 -5.42 2.30 18.31
CA ILE A 260 -5.55 2.50 19.76
C ILE A 260 -4.65 1.56 20.57
N GLY A 261 -4.36 0.36 20.08
CA GLY A 261 -3.48 -0.61 20.70
C GLY A 261 -2.04 -0.13 20.90
N ARG A 262 -1.65 1.04 20.35
CA ARG A 262 -0.35 1.69 20.57
C ARG A 262 -0.27 2.44 21.88
N ALA A 263 -1.43 2.86 22.41
CA ALA A 263 -1.49 3.61 23.66
C ALA A 263 -1.26 2.71 24.88
N GLY A 264 -0.63 3.24 25.91
CA GLY A 264 -0.49 2.64 27.20
C GLY A 264 0.12 1.23 27.21
N ARG A 265 1.12 0.95 26.41
CA ARG A 265 1.80 -0.36 26.37
C ARG A 265 2.55 -0.68 27.66
N ASP A 266 2.86 0.33 28.44
CA ASP A 266 3.44 0.22 29.78
C ASP A 266 2.40 -0.11 30.88
N GLY A 267 1.13 -0.32 30.51
CA GLY A 267 0.03 -0.59 31.42
C GLY A 267 -0.59 0.65 32.10
N GLN A 268 -0.02 1.82 31.89
CA GLN A 268 -0.58 3.06 32.45
C GLN A 268 -1.81 3.52 31.65
N GLN A 269 -2.69 4.28 32.30
CA GLN A 269 -3.91 4.81 31.68
C GLN A 269 -3.60 5.65 30.42
N ALA A 270 -4.38 5.44 29.39
CA ALA A 270 -4.28 6.19 28.14
C ALA A 270 -5.66 6.48 27.56
N HIS A 271 -5.81 7.65 26.99
CA HIS A 271 -7.05 8.17 26.41
C HIS A 271 -7.10 7.90 24.91
N CYS A 272 -8.19 7.29 24.43
CA CYS A 272 -8.41 6.99 23.02
C CYS A 272 -9.74 7.58 22.57
N GLU A 273 -9.71 8.67 21.79
CA GLU A 273 -10.90 9.42 21.41
C GLU A 273 -11.12 9.45 19.90
N LEU A 274 -12.33 9.05 19.49
CA LEU A 274 -12.81 9.10 18.12
C LEU A 274 -13.70 10.33 17.92
N LEU A 275 -13.23 11.30 17.11
CA LEU A 275 -14.00 12.49 16.70
C LEU A 275 -14.88 12.12 15.50
N ALA A 276 -16.07 11.59 15.78
CA ALA A 276 -16.90 10.94 14.79
C ALA A 276 -17.76 11.94 14.00
N CYS A 277 -17.64 11.90 12.66
CA CYS A 277 -18.46 12.68 11.72
C CYS A 277 -18.74 11.87 10.45
N GLN A 278 -19.94 11.97 9.95
CA GLN A 278 -20.35 11.23 8.75
C GLN A 278 -19.66 11.72 7.47
N ASP A 279 -19.20 12.97 7.43
CA ASP A 279 -18.50 13.55 6.26
C ASP A 279 -17.25 12.76 5.87
N ASP A 280 -16.60 12.09 6.82
CA ASP A 280 -15.41 11.29 6.56
C ASP A 280 -15.68 10.08 5.66
N LEU A 281 -16.91 9.56 5.69
CA LEU A 281 -17.29 8.39 4.88
C LEU A 281 -17.11 8.62 3.39
N ARG A 282 -17.36 9.83 2.90
CA ARG A 282 -17.20 10.17 1.48
C ARG A 282 -15.76 9.92 1.03
N THR A 283 -14.81 10.48 1.77
CA THR A 283 -13.38 10.30 1.45
C THR A 283 -12.95 8.84 1.55
N LEU A 284 -13.39 8.13 2.58
CA LEU A 284 -13.03 6.73 2.81
C LEU A 284 -13.66 5.80 1.76
N ALA A 285 -14.93 5.99 1.41
CA ALA A 285 -15.61 5.25 0.35
C ALA A 285 -14.98 5.51 -1.03
N ASN A 286 -14.53 6.74 -1.30
CA ASN A 286 -13.85 7.10 -2.54
C ASN A 286 -12.55 6.33 -2.76
N PHE A 287 -11.81 5.95 -1.69
CA PHE A 287 -10.69 5.03 -1.83
C PHE A 287 -11.12 3.67 -2.36
N THR A 288 -12.19 3.11 -1.80
CA THR A 288 -12.76 1.82 -2.20
C THR A 288 -13.25 1.85 -3.64
N TYR A 289 -14.08 2.84 -4.00
CA TYR A 289 -14.58 3.00 -5.38
C TYR A 289 -13.44 3.22 -6.39
N GLY A 290 -12.37 3.92 -5.98
CA GLY A 290 -11.19 4.16 -6.81
C GLY A 290 -10.36 2.90 -7.09
N ASP A 291 -10.42 1.89 -6.22
CA ASP A 291 -9.67 0.63 -6.34
C ASP A 291 -10.44 -0.49 -7.06
N THR A 292 -11.73 -0.28 -7.40
CA THR A 292 -12.52 -1.26 -8.15
C THR A 292 -12.42 -1.01 -9.65
N PRO A 293 -11.82 -1.91 -10.44
CA PRO A 293 -11.66 -1.72 -11.89
C PRO A 293 -13.00 -1.84 -12.64
N GLN A 294 -13.05 -1.22 -13.81
CA GLN A 294 -14.20 -1.33 -14.72
C GLN A 294 -14.26 -2.73 -15.32
N PRO A 295 -15.45 -3.33 -15.52
CA PRO A 295 -15.58 -4.65 -16.14
C PRO A 295 -14.93 -4.75 -17.53
N ASP A 296 -15.08 -3.74 -18.38
CA ASP A 296 -14.49 -3.73 -19.72
C ASP A 296 -12.96 -3.65 -19.68
N ALA A 297 -12.41 -2.90 -18.73
CA ALA A 297 -10.97 -2.85 -18.52
C ALA A 297 -10.41 -4.20 -18.06
N LEU A 298 -11.16 -4.92 -17.20
CA LEU A 298 -10.80 -6.30 -16.80
C LEU A 298 -10.87 -7.26 -17.98
N ARG A 299 -11.90 -7.19 -18.82
CA ARG A 299 -11.99 -8.03 -20.04
C ARG A 299 -10.79 -7.79 -20.93
N SER A 300 -10.48 -6.52 -21.21
CA SER A 300 -9.38 -6.15 -22.10
C SER A 300 -8.02 -6.60 -21.57
N ILE A 301 -7.73 -6.42 -20.30
CA ILE A 301 -6.44 -6.81 -19.71
C ILE A 301 -6.29 -8.33 -19.62
N LEU A 302 -7.35 -9.06 -19.30
CA LEU A 302 -7.35 -10.53 -19.27
C LEU A 302 -7.08 -11.12 -20.65
N HIS A 303 -7.69 -10.59 -21.70
CA HIS A 303 -7.38 -10.97 -23.09
C HIS A 303 -5.91 -10.78 -23.40
N ILE A 304 -5.34 -9.61 -23.09
CA ILE A 304 -3.93 -9.32 -23.37
C ILE A 304 -3.00 -10.27 -22.59
N LEU A 305 -3.27 -10.51 -21.31
CA LEU A 305 -2.39 -11.34 -20.46
C LEU A 305 -2.45 -12.83 -20.82
N LEU A 306 -3.62 -13.35 -21.19
CA LEU A 306 -3.85 -14.76 -21.45
C LEU A 306 -3.68 -15.18 -22.92
N ASP A 307 -3.47 -14.20 -23.82
CA ASP A 307 -3.13 -14.47 -25.23
C ASP A 307 -1.63 -14.36 -25.54
N GLN A 308 -0.80 -14.14 -24.50
CA GLN A 308 0.65 -14.06 -24.66
C GLN A 308 1.28 -15.41 -25.06
N PRO A 309 2.42 -15.41 -25.78
CA PRO A 309 3.24 -16.60 -25.94
C PRO A 309 3.84 -17.02 -24.60
N GLY A 310 4.27 -18.25 -24.46
CA GLY A 310 4.70 -18.92 -23.22
C GLY A 310 5.39 -18.05 -22.17
N GLU A 311 6.47 -17.33 -22.50
CA GLU A 311 7.11 -16.36 -21.59
C GLU A 311 6.95 -14.94 -22.13
N PHE A 312 6.58 -14.02 -21.24
CA PHE A 312 6.38 -12.62 -21.56
C PHE A 312 6.70 -11.74 -20.35
N ASP A 313 6.80 -10.46 -20.57
CA ASP A 313 6.99 -9.49 -19.50
C ASP A 313 5.99 -8.34 -19.59
N ILE A 314 5.70 -7.75 -18.45
CA ILE A 314 4.78 -6.63 -18.32
C ILE A 314 5.40 -5.48 -17.55
N SER A 315 4.97 -4.28 -17.87
CA SER A 315 5.10 -3.11 -17.02
C SER A 315 3.74 -2.82 -16.40
N THR A 316 3.64 -2.98 -15.08
CA THR A 316 2.41 -2.65 -14.34
C THR A 316 1.99 -1.19 -14.58
N TYR A 317 2.97 -0.30 -14.76
CA TYR A 317 2.72 1.11 -15.07
C TYR A 317 2.10 1.31 -16.47
N GLU A 318 2.61 0.60 -17.49
CA GLU A 318 2.07 0.69 -18.85
C GLU A 318 0.66 0.12 -18.93
N LEU A 319 0.42 -1.05 -18.32
CA LEU A 319 -0.92 -1.65 -18.22
C LEU A 319 -1.89 -0.75 -17.44
N SER A 320 -1.43 -0.16 -16.35
CA SER A 320 -2.22 0.79 -15.53
C SER A 320 -2.75 1.94 -16.39
N ARG A 321 -1.90 2.53 -17.21
CA ARG A 321 -2.28 3.64 -18.10
C ARG A 321 -3.18 3.21 -19.26
N ALA A 322 -2.87 2.06 -19.86
CA ALA A 322 -3.62 1.57 -21.03
C ALA A 322 -5.07 1.19 -20.67
N HIS A 323 -5.30 0.68 -19.46
CA HIS A 323 -6.60 0.15 -19.03
C HIS A 323 -7.28 0.97 -17.93
N ASP A 324 -6.71 2.11 -17.53
CA ASP A 324 -7.22 2.94 -16.43
C ASP A 324 -7.44 2.17 -15.11
N ILE A 325 -6.52 1.27 -14.78
CA ILE A 325 -6.54 0.45 -13.56
C ILE A 325 -5.33 0.83 -12.69
N ARG A 326 -5.54 1.08 -11.40
CA ARG A 326 -4.44 1.40 -10.48
C ARG A 326 -3.40 0.27 -10.43
N PRO A 327 -2.09 0.56 -10.31
CA PRO A 327 -1.03 -0.46 -10.33
C PRO A 327 -1.23 -1.57 -9.28
N LEU A 328 -1.67 -1.23 -8.07
CA LEU A 328 -1.94 -2.20 -7.02
C LEU A 328 -3.05 -3.19 -7.41
N VAL A 329 -4.09 -2.71 -8.09
CA VAL A 329 -5.21 -3.55 -8.56
C VAL A 329 -4.74 -4.51 -9.64
N ILE A 330 -3.84 -4.08 -10.55
CA ILE A 330 -3.22 -4.96 -11.54
C ILE A 330 -2.38 -6.04 -10.84
N THR A 331 -1.59 -5.68 -9.84
CA THR A 331 -0.82 -6.66 -9.05
C THR A 331 -1.74 -7.69 -8.39
N THR A 332 -2.88 -7.26 -7.86
CA THR A 332 -3.91 -8.14 -7.30
C THR A 332 -4.46 -9.10 -8.36
N LEU A 333 -4.84 -8.59 -9.54
CA LEU A 333 -5.31 -9.41 -10.65
C LEU A 333 -4.29 -10.47 -11.07
N LEU A 334 -3.02 -10.08 -11.24
CA LEU A 334 -1.94 -11.00 -11.60
C LEU A 334 -1.76 -12.09 -10.56
N THR A 335 -1.84 -11.75 -9.27
CA THR A 335 -1.77 -12.74 -8.19
C THR A 335 -2.93 -13.73 -8.24
N TYR A 336 -4.14 -13.29 -8.51
CA TYR A 336 -5.27 -14.22 -8.71
C TYR A 336 -5.05 -15.17 -9.87
N LEU A 337 -4.53 -14.68 -11.00
CA LEU A 337 -4.20 -15.53 -12.14
C LEU A 337 -3.08 -16.54 -11.82
N GLU A 338 -2.13 -16.17 -10.96
CA GLU A 338 -1.10 -17.11 -10.48
C GLU A 338 -1.68 -18.19 -9.56
N LEU A 339 -2.57 -17.82 -8.63
CA LEU A 339 -3.20 -18.76 -7.70
C LEU A 339 -4.14 -19.75 -8.41
N GLU A 340 -4.83 -19.30 -9.46
CA GLU A 340 -5.63 -20.18 -10.32
C GLU A 340 -4.77 -21.00 -11.30
N GLY A 341 -3.46 -20.82 -11.28
CA GLY A 341 -2.50 -21.59 -12.08
C GLY A 341 -2.50 -21.25 -13.56
N PHE A 342 -2.95 -20.06 -13.95
CA PHE A 342 -2.83 -19.57 -15.34
C PHE A 342 -1.45 -18.98 -15.61
N LEU A 343 -0.90 -18.23 -14.65
CA LEU A 343 0.38 -17.56 -14.75
C LEU A 343 1.36 -18.06 -13.68
N ARG A 344 2.65 -17.86 -13.92
CA ARG A 344 3.72 -17.97 -12.93
C ARG A 344 4.65 -16.78 -13.08
N ALA A 345 4.85 -16.02 -11.99
CA ALA A 345 5.83 -14.94 -11.99
C ALA A 345 7.25 -15.51 -12.11
N THR A 346 8.06 -14.86 -12.95
CA THR A 346 9.51 -15.06 -13.06
C THR A 346 10.27 -13.90 -12.44
N SER A 347 11.59 -13.87 -12.52
CA SER A 347 12.35 -12.77 -11.89
C SER A 347 12.08 -11.43 -12.55
N PRO A 348 11.85 -10.35 -11.77
CA PRO A 348 11.75 -9.02 -12.33
C PRO A 348 13.10 -8.57 -12.90
N PHE A 349 13.08 -7.69 -13.90
CA PHE A 349 14.27 -7.10 -14.49
C PHE A 349 14.01 -5.65 -14.92
N TYR A 350 15.10 -4.91 -15.10
CA TYR A 350 15.02 -3.58 -15.66
C TYR A 350 15.20 -3.62 -17.17
N SER A 351 14.25 -3.06 -17.91
CA SER A 351 14.30 -3.03 -19.37
C SER A 351 15.12 -1.87 -19.92
N THR A 352 15.47 -0.89 -19.10
CA THR A 352 16.21 0.30 -19.50
C THR A 352 17.16 0.73 -18.39
N TYR A 353 18.35 1.15 -18.77
CA TYR A 353 19.34 1.74 -17.88
C TYR A 353 19.54 3.20 -18.27
N LYS A 354 19.48 4.09 -17.29
CA LYS A 354 19.91 5.48 -17.43
C LYS A 354 21.37 5.56 -17.04
N ILE A 355 22.22 5.91 -18.00
CA ILE A 355 23.66 5.92 -17.85
C ILE A 355 24.16 7.36 -17.92
N SER A 356 24.97 7.77 -16.98
CA SER A 356 25.73 9.01 -17.02
C SER A 356 27.22 8.70 -16.95
N PHE A 357 28.00 9.28 -17.85
CA PHE A 357 29.44 9.15 -17.79
C PHE A 357 30.00 10.00 -16.64
N THR A 358 30.93 9.42 -15.86
CA THR A 358 31.67 10.13 -14.80
C THR A 358 32.89 10.84 -15.38
N ARG A 359 33.39 10.35 -16.52
CA ARG A 359 34.43 10.94 -17.34
C ARG A 359 34.07 10.87 -18.82
N ASP A 360 34.74 11.64 -19.65
CA ASP A 360 34.48 11.66 -21.10
C ASP A 360 34.57 10.27 -21.74
N LEU A 361 33.66 9.97 -22.70
CA LEU A 361 33.60 8.66 -23.36
C LEU A 361 34.91 8.25 -24.01
N GLU A 362 35.62 9.18 -24.65
CA GLU A 362 36.92 8.90 -25.29
C GLU A 362 37.97 8.51 -24.26
N HIS A 363 37.98 9.16 -23.10
CA HIS A 363 38.86 8.80 -22.00
C HIS A 363 38.54 7.38 -21.44
N LEU A 364 37.27 7.06 -21.33
CA LEU A 364 36.83 5.72 -20.91
C LEU A 364 37.33 4.66 -21.92
N LEU A 365 37.13 4.91 -23.20
CA LEU A 365 37.51 3.98 -24.26
C LEU A 365 39.01 3.69 -24.31
N ASN A 366 39.85 4.69 -24.04
CA ASN A 366 41.30 4.53 -24.03
C ASN A 366 41.85 3.52 -23.01
N GLY A 367 41.05 3.15 -22.01
CA GLY A 367 41.36 2.10 -21.04
C GLY A 367 41.18 0.67 -21.52
N PHE A 368 40.71 0.46 -22.77
CA PHE A 368 40.38 -0.86 -23.31
C PHE A 368 41.13 -1.15 -24.62
N ASP A 369 41.26 -2.42 -24.98
CA ASP A 369 41.77 -2.84 -26.27
C ASP A 369 40.83 -2.46 -27.44
N SER A 370 41.33 -2.46 -28.66
CA SER A 370 40.60 -2.03 -29.86
C SER A 370 39.26 -2.76 -30.09
N THR A 371 39.20 -4.05 -29.75
CA THR A 371 37.99 -4.87 -29.88
C THR A 371 36.90 -4.41 -28.88
N ARG A 372 37.29 -4.17 -27.63
CA ARG A 372 36.41 -3.69 -26.60
C ARG A 372 35.98 -2.24 -26.85
N GLN A 373 36.90 -1.40 -27.34
CA GLN A 373 36.57 -0.02 -27.75
C GLN A 373 35.49 -0.02 -28.84
N SER A 374 35.65 -0.82 -29.87
CA SER A 374 34.66 -0.95 -30.97
C SER A 374 33.29 -1.40 -30.43
N PHE A 375 33.27 -2.39 -29.54
CA PHE A 375 32.06 -2.88 -28.92
C PHE A 375 31.37 -1.80 -28.07
N LEU A 376 32.12 -1.09 -27.22
CA LEU A 376 31.58 -0.05 -26.35
C LEU A 376 31.04 1.14 -27.15
N ARG A 377 31.71 1.57 -28.22
CA ARG A 377 31.17 2.61 -29.12
C ARG A 377 29.82 2.18 -29.69
N LYS A 378 29.74 1.00 -30.30
CA LYS A 378 28.48 0.47 -30.82
C LYS A 378 27.40 0.39 -29.75
N LEU A 379 27.76 -0.02 -28.52
CA LEU A 379 26.81 -0.13 -27.41
C LEU A 379 26.20 1.24 -27.05
N PHE A 380 27.02 2.27 -26.86
CA PHE A 380 26.53 3.59 -26.49
C PHE A 380 25.85 4.33 -27.64
N GLU A 381 26.19 4.05 -28.90
CA GLU A 381 25.45 4.54 -30.07
C GLU A 381 23.99 4.02 -30.13
N THR A 382 23.69 2.86 -29.53
CA THR A 382 22.32 2.36 -29.44
C THR A 382 21.46 3.10 -28.42
N ALA A 383 22.10 3.84 -27.50
CA ALA A 383 21.42 4.54 -26.43
C ALA A 383 20.74 5.83 -26.94
N LYS A 384 19.60 6.15 -26.37
CA LYS A 384 18.86 7.39 -26.68
C LYS A 384 19.40 8.52 -25.78
N PRO A 385 19.81 9.65 -26.35
CA PRO A 385 20.23 10.80 -25.56
C PRO A 385 19.07 11.41 -24.80
N GLY A 386 19.27 11.68 -23.52
CA GLY A 386 18.40 12.47 -22.66
C GLY A 386 19.10 13.71 -22.12
N TYR A 387 18.44 14.52 -21.29
CA TYR A 387 19.00 15.80 -20.80
C TYR A 387 20.28 15.62 -19.95
N LYS A 388 20.34 14.60 -19.08
CA LYS A 388 21.50 14.31 -18.21
C LYS A 388 21.96 12.85 -18.29
N TRP A 389 21.20 12.00 -18.96
CA TRP A 389 21.40 10.55 -18.99
C TRP A 389 21.20 10.02 -20.39
N LEU A 390 21.97 9.01 -20.76
CA LEU A 390 21.70 8.16 -21.90
C LEU A 390 20.72 7.06 -21.49
N GLU A 391 19.65 6.86 -22.22
CA GLU A 391 18.73 5.74 -22.00
C GLU A 391 19.13 4.55 -22.88
N LEU A 392 19.63 3.48 -22.28
CA LEU A 392 20.03 2.25 -22.96
C LEU A 392 19.03 1.13 -22.63
N ASN A 393 18.46 0.52 -23.68
CA ASN A 393 17.67 -0.71 -23.58
C ASN A 393 18.56 -1.88 -23.99
N PRO A 394 18.92 -2.83 -23.09
CA PRO A 394 19.85 -3.92 -23.39
C PRO A 394 19.36 -4.87 -24.48
N GLU A 395 18.06 -5.07 -24.58
CA GLU A 395 17.45 -5.97 -25.59
C GLU A 395 17.54 -5.36 -26.99
N ASN A 396 17.19 -4.07 -27.12
CA ASN A 396 17.36 -3.35 -28.39
C ASN A 396 18.83 -3.20 -28.77
N ALA A 397 19.71 -3.00 -27.81
CA ALA A 397 21.14 -2.94 -28.03
C ALA A 397 21.70 -4.31 -28.50
N ALA A 398 21.28 -5.39 -27.84
CA ALA A 398 21.64 -6.77 -28.23
C ALA A 398 21.25 -7.05 -29.67
N ALA A 399 20.01 -6.74 -30.06
CA ALA A 399 19.52 -6.95 -31.42
C ALA A 399 20.31 -6.12 -32.48
N LYS A 400 20.67 -4.87 -32.13
CA LYS A 400 21.40 -3.98 -33.05
C LYS A 400 22.87 -4.35 -33.24
N ILE A 401 23.51 -4.86 -32.17
CA ILE A 401 24.97 -5.14 -32.16
C ILE A 401 25.25 -6.58 -32.50
N GLY A 402 24.25 -7.47 -32.43
CA GLY A 402 24.42 -8.92 -32.65
C GLY A 402 25.05 -9.63 -31.43
N GLU A 403 24.81 -9.13 -30.22
CA GLU A 403 25.36 -9.70 -28.98
C GLU A 403 24.24 -10.15 -28.02
N SER A 404 24.60 -10.91 -26.97
CA SER A 404 23.61 -11.32 -25.99
C SER A 404 23.26 -10.20 -25.01
N LYS A 405 22.01 -10.17 -24.54
CA LYS A 405 21.54 -9.25 -23.50
C LYS A 405 22.37 -9.36 -22.22
N GLU A 406 22.73 -10.59 -21.83
CA GLU A 406 23.55 -10.89 -20.65
C GLU A 406 24.93 -10.26 -20.74
N LYS A 407 25.56 -10.28 -21.92
CA LYS A 407 26.85 -9.63 -22.15
C LYS A 407 26.75 -8.12 -21.96
N ILE A 408 25.70 -7.50 -22.50
CA ILE A 408 25.47 -6.04 -22.36
C ILE A 408 25.26 -5.66 -20.90
N VAL A 409 24.39 -6.39 -20.18
CA VAL A 409 24.12 -6.12 -18.77
C VAL A 409 25.37 -6.30 -17.90
N LYS A 410 26.18 -7.35 -18.18
CA LYS A 410 27.48 -7.55 -17.51
C LYS A 410 28.46 -6.42 -17.79
N THR A 411 28.49 -5.94 -19.04
CA THR A 411 29.38 -4.83 -19.42
C THR A 411 28.98 -3.54 -18.69
N ILE A 412 27.69 -3.22 -18.60
CA ILE A 412 27.20 -2.06 -17.87
C ILE A 412 27.61 -2.16 -16.39
N GLY A 413 27.40 -3.31 -15.74
CA GLY A 413 27.82 -3.54 -14.37
C GLY A 413 29.32 -3.41 -14.18
N TYR A 414 30.12 -3.95 -15.09
CA TYR A 414 31.58 -3.85 -15.05
C TYR A 414 32.08 -2.40 -15.14
N LEU A 415 31.47 -1.57 -16.01
CA LEU A 415 31.83 -0.15 -16.14
C LEU A 415 31.38 0.66 -14.92
N GLU A 416 30.29 0.28 -14.28
CA GLU A 416 29.82 0.87 -13.02
C GLU A 416 30.77 0.53 -11.87
N ASP A 417 31.22 -0.73 -11.77
CA ASP A 417 32.21 -1.19 -10.77
C ASP A 417 33.57 -0.48 -10.93
N LEU A 418 33.94 -0.05 -12.14
CA LEU A 418 35.12 0.76 -12.42
C LEU A 418 34.90 2.26 -12.15
N GLU A 419 33.70 2.65 -11.70
CA GLU A 419 33.30 4.05 -11.51
C GLU A 419 33.37 4.90 -12.80
N ASP A 420 33.42 4.28 -13.98
CA ASP A 420 33.48 4.95 -15.28
C ASP A 420 32.13 5.53 -15.69
N ILE A 421 31.05 4.91 -15.21
CA ILE A 421 29.67 5.32 -15.44
C ILE A 421 28.86 5.24 -14.16
N ALA A 422 27.89 6.14 -14.01
CA ALA A 422 26.84 6.01 -13.00
C ALA A 422 25.59 5.45 -13.68
N VAL A 423 25.03 4.38 -13.12
CA VAL A 423 23.90 3.65 -13.68
C VAL A 423 22.67 3.78 -12.80
N LYS A 424 21.56 4.19 -13.39
CA LYS A 424 20.26 4.18 -12.72
C LYS A 424 19.33 3.23 -13.48
N PRO A 425 19.03 2.03 -12.93
CA PRO A 425 18.05 1.14 -13.52
C PRO A 425 16.67 1.82 -13.60
N SER A 426 15.97 1.62 -14.70
CA SER A 426 14.67 2.22 -14.95
C SER A 426 13.76 1.27 -15.74
N ARG A 427 12.44 1.56 -15.72
CA ARG A 427 11.42 0.73 -16.37
C ARG A 427 11.47 -0.71 -15.88
N LEU A 428 11.17 -0.90 -14.58
CA LEU A 428 11.00 -2.23 -13.99
C LEU A 428 9.92 -3.00 -14.77
N ARG A 429 10.24 -4.19 -15.22
CA ARG A 429 9.31 -5.13 -15.84
C ARG A 429 9.27 -6.42 -15.02
N GLN A 430 8.08 -6.97 -14.88
CA GLN A 430 7.88 -8.25 -14.24
C GLN A 430 7.67 -9.32 -15.29
N GLY A 431 8.51 -10.36 -15.27
CA GLY A 431 8.36 -11.50 -16.16
C GLY A 431 7.28 -12.45 -15.67
N TYR A 432 6.59 -13.07 -16.63
CA TYR A 432 5.58 -14.10 -16.38
C TYR A 432 5.74 -15.23 -17.39
N ARG A 433 5.29 -16.42 -16.98
CA ARG A 433 5.13 -17.59 -17.86
C ARG A 433 3.64 -17.96 -17.87
N LEU A 434 3.04 -18.03 -19.04
CA LEU A 434 1.70 -18.59 -19.22
C LEU A 434 1.78 -20.11 -19.07
N LEU A 435 1.08 -20.66 -18.08
CA LEU A 435 1.06 -22.11 -17.78
C LEU A 435 -0.03 -22.83 -18.55
N LYS A 436 -1.21 -22.22 -18.63
CA LYS A 436 -2.38 -22.72 -19.37
C LYS A 436 -3.29 -21.57 -19.79
N LYS A 437 -4.02 -21.78 -20.88
CA LYS A 437 -5.13 -20.88 -21.24
C LYS A 437 -6.42 -21.34 -20.52
N PRO A 438 -7.32 -20.41 -20.18
CA PRO A 438 -8.62 -20.80 -19.63
C PRO A 438 -9.47 -21.48 -20.70
N ASP A 439 -10.20 -22.51 -20.32
CA ASP A 439 -11.17 -23.18 -21.21
C ASP A 439 -12.35 -22.26 -21.55
N ASP A 440 -12.73 -21.40 -20.61
CA ASP A 440 -13.80 -20.40 -20.74
C ASP A 440 -13.32 -19.04 -20.20
N LEU A 441 -12.80 -18.19 -21.09
CA LEU A 441 -12.34 -16.86 -20.73
C LEU A 441 -13.48 -15.93 -20.25
N PRO A 442 -14.69 -15.92 -20.86
CA PRO A 442 -15.84 -15.21 -20.32
C PRO A 442 -16.17 -15.59 -18.88
N ALA A 443 -16.23 -16.88 -18.54
CA ALA A 443 -16.51 -17.33 -17.17
C ALA A 443 -15.40 -16.92 -16.19
N LEU A 444 -14.12 -17.02 -16.56
CA LEU A 444 -13.00 -16.49 -15.76
C LEU A 444 -13.14 -14.99 -15.53
N THR A 445 -13.45 -14.24 -16.59
CA THR A 445 -13.63 -12.79 -16.52
C THR A 445 -14.73 -12.41 -15.54
N GLN A 446 -15.87 -13.11 -15.61
CA GLN A 446 -16.99 -12.85 -14.68
C GLN A 446 -16.60 -13.15 -13.23
N ARG A 447 -15.89 -14.26 -12.97
CA ARG A 447 -15.40 -14.56 -11.61
C ARG A 447 -14.48 -13.46 -11.06
N VAL A 448 -13.59 -12.92 -11.92
CA VAL A 448 -12.70 -11.81 -11.52
C VAL A 448 -13.50 -10.54 -11.24
N ILE A 449 -14.48 -10.21 -12.06
CA ILE A 449 -15.37 -9.06 -11.83
C ILE A 449 -16.09 -9.20 -10.49
N ASP A 450 -16.70 -10.37 -10.24
CA ASP A 450 -17.44 -10.65 -9.01
C ASP A 450 -16.55 -10.58 -7.77
N LEU A 451 -15.28 -10.94 -7.90
CA LEU A 451 -14.30 -10.89 -6.82
C LEU A 451 -13.99 -9.43 -6.44
N PHE A 452 -13.72 -8.55 -7.40
CA PHE A 452 -13.51 -7.13 -7.13
C PHE A 452 -14.78 -6.46 -6.58
N GLN A 453 -15.96 -6.84 -7.07
CA GLN A 453 -17.24 -6.33 -6.57
C GLN A 453 -17.50 -6.75 -5.12
N ARG A 454 -17.25 -8.02 -4.77
CA ARG A 454 -17.35 -8.51 -3.38
C ARG A 454 -16.42 -7.76 -2.45
N ARG A 455 -15.18 -7.46 -2.92
CA ARG A 455 -14.21 -6.70 -2.14
C ARG A 455 -14.69 -5.27 -1.89
N GLU A 456 -15.21 -4.57 -2.92
CA GLU A 456 -15.81 -3.24 -2.78
C GLU A 456 -16.91 -3.25 -1.72
N ASN A 457 -17.86 -4.18 -1.82
CA ASN A 457 -18.95 -4.30 -0.87
C ASN A 457 -18.46 -4.57 0.56
N SER A 458 -17.46 -5.44 0.72
CA SER A 458 -16.87 -5.76 2.02
C SER A 458 -16.18 -4.54 2.65
N ASP A 459 -15.45 -3.75 1.86
CA ASP A 459 -14.78 -2.55 2.36
C ASP A 459 -15.79 -1.47 2.78
N LEU A 460 -16.88 -1.29 2.01
CA LEU A 460 -17.96 -0.38 2.38
C LEU A 460 -18.70 -0.84 3.64
N GLN A 461 -18.93 -2.14 3.81
CA GLN A 461 -19.52 -2.70 5.04
C GLN A 461 -18.64 -2.46 6.27
N ARG A 462 -17.31 -2.56 6.15
CA ARG A 462 -16.38 -2.23 7.24
C ARG A 462 -16.47 -0.77 7.65
N LEU A 463 -16.57 0.15 6.69
CA LEU A 463 -16.79 1.56 6.98
C LEU A 463 -18.10 1.78 7.75
N GLN A 464 -19.18 1.12 7.34
CA GLN A 464 -20.46 1.18 8.04
C GLN A 464 -20.37 0.58 9.44
N GLY A 465 -19.54 -0.45 9.64
CA GLY A 465 -19.26 -1.03 10.95
C GLY A 465 -18.67 -0.02 11.95
N VAL A 466 -17.78 0.87 11.48
CA VAL A 466 -17.24 1.96 12.32
C VAL A 466 -18.31 2.94 12.75
N VAL A 467 -19.22 3.32 11.84
CA VAL A 467 -20.35 4.20 12.16
C VAL A 467 -21.29 3.54 13.16
N THR A 468 -21.61 2.26 12.94
CA THR A 468 -22.45 1.47 13.85
C THR A 468 -21.84 1.42 15.25
N HIS A 469 -20.53 1.18 15.36
CA HIS A 469 -19.81 1.21 16.63
C HIS A 469 -19.88 2.61 17.29
N ALA A 470 -19.67 3.67 16.54
CA ALA A 470 -19.72 5.04 17.05
C ALA A 470 -21.12 5.44 17.56
N LEU A 471 -22.19 4.89 16.98
CA LEU A 471 -23.59 5.15 17.34
C LEU A 471 -24.17 4.13 18.33
N LYS A 472 -23.43 3.07 18.71
CA LYS A 472 -23.93 2.04 19.60
C LYS A 472 -24.18 2.65 21.01
N PRO A 473 -25.37 2.47 21.61
CA PRO A 473 -25.68 3.02 22.93
C PRO A 473 -25.05 2.20 24.07
N SER A 474 -24.69 0.94 23.82
CA SER A 474 -24.05 0.05 24.78
C SER A 474 -22.54 0.29 24.90
N CYS A 475 -21.90 -0.39 25.83
CA CYS A 475 -20.46 -0.32 26.05
C CYS A 475 -19.63 -0.41 24.76
N LEU A 476 -18.68 0.53 24.59
CA LEU A 476 -17.82 0.56 23.40
C LEU A 476 -16.88 -0.65 23.32
N TYR A 477 -16.35 -1.11 24.46
CA TYR A 477 -15.55 -2.33 24.49
C TYR A 477 -16.38 -3.57 24.14
N ALA A 478 -17.58 -3.71 24.67
CA ALA A 478 -18.46 -4.81 24.32
C ALA A 478 -18.73 -4.85 22.80
N SER A 479 -18.96 -3.68 22.20
CA SER A 479 -19.13 -3.56 20.76
C SER A 479 -17.87 -3.91 19.95
N LEU A 480 -16.70 -3.53 20.45
CA LEU A 480 -15.42 -3.79 19.78
C LEU A 480 -15.03 -5.26 19.89
N LEU A 481 -15.19 -5.87 21.07
CA LEU A 481 -14.88 -7.27 21.33
C LEU A 481 -15.80 -8.23 20.56
N ASP A 482 -17.10 -7.91 20.48
CA ASP A 482 -18.08 -8.64 19.65
C ASP A 482 -17.62 -8.75 18.19
N HIS A 483 -17.04 -7.69 17.62
CA HIS A 483 -16.45 -7.72 16.27
C HIS A 483 -15.31 -8.74 16.12
N PHE A 484 -14.57 -9.02 17.20
CA PHE A 484 -13.49 -9.99 17.24
C PHE A 484 -13.90 -11.36 17.81
N GLY A 485 -15.20 -11.56 18.05
CA GLY A 485 -15.74 -12.81 18.53
C GLY A 485 -15.57 -13.05 20.04
N GLU A 486 -15.38 -11.98 20.81
CA GLU A 486 -15.31 -12.02 22.26
C GLU A 486 -16.55 -11.39 22.88
N GLU A 487 -17.05 -11.98 23.97
CA GLU A 487 -18.23 -11.48 24.69
C GLU A 487 -17.80 -10.66 25.92
N MET A 488 -18.44 -9.52 26.11
CA MET A 488 -18.33 -8.68 27.29
C MET A 488 -19.62 -7.91 27.49
N GLU A 489 -20.10 -7.83 28.74
CA GLU A 489 -21.29 -7.00 29.04
C GLU A 489 -20.94 -5.53 29.12
N SER A 490 -19.94 -5.17 29.92
CA SER A 490 -19.55 -3.78 30.16
C SER A 490 -18.12 -3.68 30.67
N CYS A 491 -17.37 -2.66 30.23
CA CYS A 491 -16.04 -2.35 30.74
C CYS A 491 -16.07 -1.43 31.98
N GLY A 492 -17.14 -0.70 32.21
CA GLY A 492 -17.30 0.24 33.33
C GLY A 492 -16.62 1.60 33.17
N HIS A 493 -15.74 1.80 32.17
CA HIS A 493 -14.90 3.01 32.06
C HIS A 493 -14.91 3.73 30.70
N CYS A 494 -15.56 3.21 29.67
CA CYS A 494 -15.69 3.94 28.39
C CYS A 494 -16.77 5.04 28.48
N SER A 495 -16.80 5.96 27.51
CA SER A 495 -17.75 7.08 27.52
C SER A 495 -19.21 6.62 27.61
N ARG A 496 -19.58 5.46 27.04
CA ARG A 496 -20.94 4.91 27.15
C ARG A 496 -21.25 4.41 28.55
N CYS A 497 -20.31 3.76 29.20
CA CYS A 497 -20.46 3.32 30.60
C CYS A 497 -20.56 4.51 31.56
N HIS A 498 -19.98 5.65 31.22
CA HIS A 498 -20.12 6.90 31.93
C HIS A 498 -21.41 7.69 31.59
N GLY A 499 -22.33 7.10 30.81
CA GLY A 499 -23.64 7.69 30.54
C GLY A 499 -23.67 8.68 29.36
N HIS A 500 -22.60 8.77 28.56
CA HIS A 500 -22.59 9.61 27.35
C HIS A 500 -23.35 8.91 26.22
N ALA A 501 -24.65 9.23 26.07
CA ALA A 501 -25.49 8.67 25.02
C ALA A 501 -25.05 9.16 23.64
N PRO A 502 -25.10 8.28 22.58
CA PRO A 502 -24.87 8.71 21.22
C PRO A 502 -26.06 9.52 20.68
N PRO A 503 -25.85 10.40 19.70
CA PRO A 503 -26.95 10.98 18.94
C PRO A 503 -27.57 9.90 18.02
N PRO A 504 -28.77 10.13 17.48
CA PRO A 504 -29.40 9.21 16.55
C PRO A 504 -28.60 9.02 15.24
N ASN A 505 -27.88 10.07 14.81
CA ASN A 505 -26.99 10.06 13.64
C ASN A 505 -25.72 10.83 13.95
N LEU A 506 -24.61 10.50 13.27
CA LEU A 506 -23.41 11.31 13.34
C LEU A 506 -23.65 12.68 12.68
N PRO A 507 -23.02 13.75 13.20
CA PRO A 507 -23.03 15.04 12.53
C PRO A 507 -22.55 14.91 11.09
N SER A 508 -23.22 15.61 10.18
CA SER A 508 -22.84 15.69 8.77
C SER A 508 -23.11 17.09 8.24
N SER A 509 -22.27 17.53 7.31
CA SER A 509 -22.55 18.68 6.48
C SER A 509 -23.60 18.27 5.44
N ALA A 510 -24.60 19.12 5.23
CA ALA A 510 -25.53 18.89 4.13
C ALA A 510 -24.77 18.91 2.80
N SER A 511 -25.01 17.91 1.95
CA SER A 511 -24.59 18.01 0.55
C SER A 511 -25.39 19.11 -0.10
N PRO A 512 -24.77 20.07 -0.81
CA PRO A 512 -25.54 21.08 -1.55
C PRO A 512 -26.41 20.38 -2.60
N ASP A 513 -27.56 20.95 -2.92
CA ASP A 513 -28.33 20.46 -4.05
C ASP A 513 -27.55 20.71 -5.34
N LEU A 514 -27.67 19.79 -6.32
CA LEU A 514 -27.07 19.98 -7.64
C LEU A 514 -27.81 21.10 -8.39
N THR A 515 -27.04 22.00 -8.95
CA THR A 515 -27.54 23.16 -9.71
C THR A 515 -27.64 22.83 -11.21
N ASP A 516 -28.34 23.65 -11.97
CA ASP A 516 -28.38 23.55 -13.44
C ASP A 516 -26.98 23.68 -14.05
N GLU A 517 -26.07 24.42 -13.39
CA GLU A 517 -24.68 24.57 -13.80
C GLU A 517 -23.92 23.23 -13.64
N ASP A 518 -24.17 22.47 -12.57
CA ASP A 518 -23.59 21.15 -12.35
C ASP A 518 -24.06 20.16 -13.41
N PHE A 519 -25.35 20.15 -13.74
CA PHE A 519 -25.88 19.33 -14.83
C PHE A 519 -25.29 19.71 -16.17
N SER A 520 -25.15 21.02 -16.47
CA SER A 520 -24.52 21.52 -17.69
C SER A 520 -23.04 21.10 -17.74
N LEU A 521 -22.32 21.13 -16.63
CA LEU A 521 -20.94 20.65 -16.54
C LEU A 521 -20.84 19.16 -16.87
N ILE A 522 -21.70 18.33 -16.26
CA ILE A 522 -21.74 16.88 -16.54
C ILE A 522 -21.98 16.65 -18.03
N GLN A 523 -22.97 17.30 -18.61
CA GLN A 523 -23.30 17.17 -20.04
C GLN A 523 -22.14 17.59 -20.94
N ASN A 524 -21.45 18.69 -20.61
CA ASN A 524 -20.26 19.12 -21.34
C ASN A 524 -19.14 18.10 -21.31
N LEU A 525 -18.89 17.46 -20.15
CA LEU A 525 -17.90 16.41 -19.99
C LEU A 525 -18.25 15.16 -20.82
N VAL A 526 -19.51 14.76 -20.85
CA VAL A 526 -20.00 13.67 -21.71
C VAL A 526 -19.75 14.00 -23.19
N ASN A 527 -20.07 15.23 -23.62
CA ASN A 527 -19.92 15.69 -25.02
C ASN A 527 -18.45 15.76 -25.45
N LEU A 528 -17.51 15.99 -24.55
CA LEU A 528 -16.07 15.99 -24.86
C LEU A 528 -15.54 14.61 -25.27
N LYS A 529 -16.27 13.52 -25.04
CA LYS A 529 -15.92 12.13 -25.41
C LYS A 529 -14.50 11.72 -25.04
N GLN A 530 -13.97 12.26 -23.93
CA GLN A 530 -12.62 11.97 -23.45
C GLN A 530 -12.47 10.48 -23.14
N PRO A 531 -11.41 9.80 -23.60
CA PRO A 531 -11.23 8.37 -23.40
C PRO A 531 -11.31 7.91 -21.93
N GLY A 532 -10.79 8.71 -21.00
CA GLY A 532 -10.82 8.41 -19.57
C GLY A 532 -12.16 8.69 -18.87
N LEU A 533 -13.17 9.26 -19.56
CA LEU A 533 -14.47 9.63 -18.98
C LEU A 533 -15.66 9.02 -19.73
N ARG A 534 -15.42 7.98 -20.54
CA ARG A 534 -16.47 7.40 -21.42
C ARG A 534 -17.53 6.59 -20.71
N THR A 535 -17.22 6.07 -19.51
CA THR A 535 -18.18 5.27 -18.75
C THR A 535 -18.79 6.10 -17.62
N PRO A 536 -20.05 5.84 -17.22
CA PRO A 536 -20.68 6.53 -16.11
C PRO A 536 -19.83 6.48 -14.83
N ARG A 537 -19.23 5.33 -14.53
CA ARG A 537 -18.40 5.14 -13.35
C ARG A 537 -17.09 5.95 -13.41
N ALA A 538 -16.45 6.04 -14.59
CA ALA A 538 -15.24 6.84 -14.76
C ALA A 538 -15.54 8.34 -14.63
N LEU A 539 -16.63 8.79 -15.20
CA LEU A 539 -17.11 10.17 -15.09
C LEU A 539 -17.47 10.52 -13.63
N ALA A 540 -18.23 9.66 -12.96
CA ALA A 540 -18.60 9.87 -11.55
C ALA A 540 -17.37 9.90 -10.63
N ARG A 541 -16.38 9.03 -10.84
CA ARG A 541 -15.10 9.08 -10.11
C ARG A 541 -14.40 10.42 -10.29
N PHE A 542 -14.32 10.87 -11.52
CA PHE A 542 -13.69 12.15 -11.84
C PHE A 542 -14.40 13.31 -11.13
N LEU A 543 -15.73 13.39 -11.22
CA LEU A 543 -16.55 14.43 -10.59
C LEU A 543 -16.48 14.41 -9.06
N CYS A 544 -16.33 13.23 -8.45
CA CYS A 544 -16.12 13.07 -7.00
C CYS A 544 -14.65 13.25 -6.56
N GLY A 545 -13.77 13.79 -7.41
CA GLY A 545 -12.37 14.06 -7.06
C GLY A 545 -11.46 12.85 -7.02
N MET A 546 -11.91 11.67 -7.48
CA MET A 546 -11.10 10.46 -7.52
C MET A 546 -10.20 10.47 -8.75
N THR A 547 -8.88 10.47 -8.50
CA THR A 547 -7.91 10.38 -9.60
C THR A 547 -7.80 8.96 -10.13
N SER A 548 -7.66 8.84 -11.44
CA SER A 548 -7.36 7.58 -12.13
C SER A 548 -6.10 7.71 -13.00
N PRO A 549 -5.48 6.60 -13.44
CA PRO A 549 -4.36 6.66 -14.38
C PRO A 549 -4.67 7.45 -15.65
N ALA A 550 -5.87 7.36 -16.19
CA ALA A 550 -6.28 8.09 -17.39
C ALA A 550 -6.47 9.60 -17.15
N THR A 551 -6.88 10.01 -15.95
CA THR A 551 -7.15 11.43 -15.64
C THR A 551 -5.95 12.17 -15.06
N THR A 552 -4.93 11.43 -14.57
CA THR A 552 -3.76 12.01 -13.86
C THR A 552 -2.61 12.36 -14.79
N TYR A 553 -2.54 11.80 -16.01
CA TYR A 553 -1.39 11.93 -16.90
C TYR A 553 -1.69 12.84 -18.09
N SER A 554 -0.78 13.78 -18.33
CA SER A 554 -0.74 14.59 -19.53
C SER A 554 -0.53 13.72 -20.77
N TRP A 555 -1.35 13.93 -21.80
CA TRP A 555 -1.19 13.35 -23.11
C TRP A 555 0.04 13.93 -23.82
N TYR A 556 0.86 13.07 -24.45
CA TYR A 556 1.81 13.54 -25.46
C TYR A 556 1.03 13.90 -26.72
N LEU A 557 1.18 15.14 -27.17
CA LEU A 557 0.75 15.53 -28.49
C LEU A 557 1.63 14.85 -29.55
N PRO A 558 1.14 14.64 -30.79
CA PRO A 558 1.92 14.02 -31.86
C PRO A 558 3.24 14.73 -32.20
N ASP A 559 3.39 16.00 -31.80
CA ASP A 559 4.57 16.85 -32.00
C ASP A 559 5.66 16.70 -30.92
N GLY A 560 5.49 15.78 -29.95
CA GLY A 560 6.47 15.54 -28.89
C GLY A 560 6.52 16.61 -27.79
N ALA A 561 5.67 17.63 -27.82
CA ALA A 561 5.64 18.68 -26.83
C ALA A 561 5.04 18.18 -25.50
N ARG A 562 5.82 18.23 -24.41
CA ARG A 562 5.35 18.00 -23.05
C ARG A 562 4.49 19.16 -22.57
N ARG A 563 3.19 19.11 -22.80
CA ARG A 563 2.28 19.93 -22.01
C ARG A 563 1.68 19.08 -20.89
N LYS A 564 1.99 19.46 -19.64
CA LYS A 564 1.19 19.09 -18.47
C LYS A 564 -0.16 19.82 -18.60
N GLN A 565 -1.01 19.32 -19.46
CA GLN A 565 -2.38 19.80 -19.51
C GLN A 565 -3.20 18.81 -18.68
N ARG A 566 -3.59 19.20 -17.47
CA ARG A 566 -4.73 18.59 -16.81
C ARG A 566 -5.88 18.73 -17.79
N LEU A 567 -6.52 17.63 -18.13
CA LEU A 567 -7.58 17.56 -19.14
C LEU A 567 -8.75 18.51 -18.86
N ILE A 568 -8.90 18.96 -17.60
CA ILE A 568 -9.98 19.84 -17.14
C ILE A 568 -9.43 20.68 -15.99
N SER A 569 -9.88 21.95 -15.85
CA SER A 569 -9.46 22.84 -14.79
C SER A 569 -9.71 22.23 -13.40
N HIS A 570 -8.85 22.57 -12.45
CA HIS A 570 -8.96 22.13 -11.05
C HIS A 570 -10.32 22.48 -10.44
N ASP A 571 -11.00 23.49 -10.97
CA ASP A 571 -12.27 24.01 -10.48
C ASP A 571 -13.45 23.07 -10.80
N ALA A 572 -13.39 22.31 -11.91
CA ALA A 572 -14.40 21.28 -12.22
C ALA A 572 -14.30 20.03 -11.31
N TYR A 573 -13.14 19.83 -10.67
CA TYR A 573 -12.87 18.73 -9.75
C TYR A 573 -13.54 18.88 -8.38
N SER A 574 -13.73 20.10 -7.91
CA SER A 574 -14.10 20.37 -6.53
C SER A 574 -15.59 20.49 -6.29
N LEU A 575 -16.39 20.71 -7.35
CA LEU A 575 -17.81 21.03 -7.21
C LEU A 575 -18.66 19.85 -6.71
N LEU A 576 -18.32 18.62 -7.08
CA LEU A 576 -19.09 17.42 -6.73
C LEU A 576 -18.43 16.52 -5.69
N GLU A 577 -17.29 16.90 -5.13
CA GLU A 577 -16.61 16.17 -4.04
C GLU A 577 -17.48 16.09 -2.77
N LEU A 578 -18.41 17.00 -2.57
CA LEU A 578 -19.35 17.02 -1.47
C LEU A 578 -20.53 16.07 -1.63
N HIS A 579 -20.69 15.44 -2.81
CA HIS A 579 -21.76 14.49 -3.07
C HIS A 579 -21.31 13.04 -2.89
N PRO A 580 -22.20 12.15 -2.44
CA PRO A 580 -21.92 10.71 -2.43
C PRO A 580 -21.70 10.18 -3.85
N PHE A 581 -20.66 9.34 -4.03
CA PHE A 581 -20.32 8.75 -5.32
C PHE A 581 -21.51 8.06 -6.00
N GLU A 582 -22.30 7.29 -5.24
CA GLU A 582 -23.46 6.57 -5.79
C GLU A 582 -24.54 7.50 -6.36
N SER A 583 -24.73 8.68 -5.75
CA SER A 583 -25.67 9.68 -6.24
C SER A 583 -25.18 10.26 -7.58
N ILE A 584 -23.91 10.61 -7.67
CA ILE A 584 -23.31 11.11 -8.91
C ILE A 584 -23.26 10.03 -9.98
N LEU A 585 -22.99 8.78 -9.62
CA LEU A 585 -22.98 7.64 -10.56
C LEU A 585 -24.35 7.47 -11.24
N LYS A 586 -25.45 7.50 -10.48
CA LYS A 586 -26.81 7.41 -11.04
C LYS A 586 -27.11 8.53 -12.04
N ILE A 587 -26.64 9.74 -11.76
CA ILE A 587 -26.81 10.87 -12.68
C ILE A 587 -25.98 10.66 -13.96
N CYS A 588 -24.72 10.22 -13.82
CA CYS A 588 -23.88 9.91 -14.97
C CYS A 588 -24.44 8.77 -15.83
N GLU A 589 -25.05 7.75 -15.21
CA GLU A 589 -25.76 6.67 -15.90
C GLU A 589 -26.91 7.22 -16.74
N ALA A 590 -27.73 8.11 -16.18
CA ALA A 590 -28.86 8.72 -16.91
C ALA A 590 -28.39 9.61 -18.07
N GLN A 591 -27.23 10.28 -17.95
CA GLN A 591 -26.72 11.21 -18.97
C GLN A 591 -25.93 10.53 -20.11
N ILE A 592 -25.34 9.35 -19.88
CA ILE A 592 -24.54 8.63 -20.91
C ILE A 592 -25.41 7.67 -21.72
N ILE A 593 -26.52 7.20 -21.20
CA ILE A 593 -27.44 6.27 -21.90
C ILE A 593 -28.26 7.00 -22.99
N HIS A 594 -28.32 8.32 -22.94
CA HIS A 594 -28.97 9.17 -23.95
C HIS A 594 -27.92 9.83 -24.87
#